data_f0ada8d3aed0b45fd5668270cd69357c
#
_entry.id   f0ada8d3aed0b45fd5668270cd69357c
#
_cell.length_a   1.000
_cell.length_b   1.000
_cell.length_c   1.000
_cell.angle_alpha   90.00
_cell.angle_beta   90.00
_cell.angle_gamma   90.00
#
_symmetry.space_group_name_H-M   'P 1'
#
loop_
_entity.id
_entity.type
_entity.pdbx_description
1 polymer ?
#
loop_
_entity_poly.entity_id
_entity_poly.type
_entity_poly.pdbx_seq_one_letter_code
_entity_poly.pdbx_strand_id
1 'polypeptide(L)' 'MDREKAVEEVRAILVEQLGVDPAEVTVESSFQEDLNADSLDLVELIMEMEDRFKIKIPDEEAEKIATVGQAVDYVLANSG' A
#
# COMPACT_ATOMS: atom_id res chain seq x y z
N MET A 1 5.97 9.85 -11.34
CA MET A 1 5.08 10.02 -10.17
C MET A 1 5.91 10.48 -8.98
N ASP A 2 5.47 11.46 -8.25
CA ASP A 2 6.21 11.89 -7.07
C ASP A 2 5.72 11.15 -5.81
N ARG A 3 6.48 11.29 -4.73
CA ARG A 3 6.19 10.55 -3.50
C ARG A 3 4.85 10.92 -2.88
N GLU A 4 4.51 12.20 -2.90
CA GLU A 4 3.23 12.66 -2.35
C GLU A 4 2.05 12.03 -3.09
N LYS A 5 2.15 11.98 -4.41
CA LYS A 5 1.11 11.37 -5.22
C LYS A 5 0.97 9.89 -4.91
N ALA A 6 2.10 9.20 -4.78
CA ALA A 6 2.09 7.78 -4.44
C ALA A 6 1.47 7.55 -3.06
N VAL A 7 1.81 8.39 -2.09
CA VAL A 7 1.23 8.28 -0.74
C VAL A 7 -0.27 8.48 -0.79
N GLU A 8 -0.75 9.48 -1.53
CA GLU A 8 -2.19 9.73 -1.64
C GLU A 8 -2.92 8.57 -2.28
N GLU A 9 -2.34 7.97 -3.31
CA GLU A 9 -2.96 6.84 -3.98
C GLU A 9 -3.03 5.61 -3.07
N VAL A 10 -1.95 5.32 -2.36
CA VAL A 10 -1.93 4.20 -1.42
C VAL A 10 -2.93 4.45 -0.29
N ARG A 11 -3.00 5.68 0.22
CA ARG A 11 -3.96 6.03 1.25
C ARG A 11 -5.40 5.80 0.76
N ALA A 12 -5.69 6.22 -0.46
CA ALA A 12 -7.03 6.03 -1.03
C ALA A 12 -7.40 4.56 -1.11
N ILE A 13 -6.44 3.73 -1.52
CA ILE A 13 -6.66 2.28 -1.58
C ILE A 13 -6.97 1.74 -0.19
N LEU A 14 -6.21 2.15 0.81
CA LEU A 14 -6.41 1.69 2.18
C LEU A 14 -7.77 2.09 2.74
N VAL A 15 -8.19 3.31 2.46
CA VAL A 15 -9.50 3.78 2.90
C VAL A 15 -10.61 2.93 2.27
N GLU A 16 -10.48 2.63 0.99
CA GLU A 16 -11.47 1.81 0.29
C GLU A 16 -11.49 0.37 0.75
N GLN A 17 -10.31 -0.22 0.95
CA GLN A 17 -10.20 -1.65 1.27
C GLN A 17 -10.41 -1.94 2.75
N LEU A 18 -9.91 -1.09 3.62
CA LEU A 18 -9.92 -1.34 5.05
C LEU A 18 -10.92 -0.47 5.81
N GLY A 19 -11.46 0.56 5.17
CA GLY A 19 -12.38 1.46 5.82
C GLY A 19 -11.74 2.32 6.90
N VAL A 20 -10.42 2.54 6.80
CA VAL A 20 -9.71 3.35 7.79
C VAL A 20 -9.86 4.84 7.50
N ASP A 21 -9.69 5.65 8.53
CA ASP A 21 -9.71 7.10 8.38
C ASP A 21 -8.42 7.56 7.69
N PRO A 22 -8.52 8.37 6.62
CA PRO A 22 -7.31 8.86 5.95
C PRO A 22 -6.31 9.54 6.88
N ALA A 23 -6.80 10.19 7.92
CA ALA A 23 -5.94 10.86 8.90
C ALA A 23 -5.08 9.90 9.71
N GLU A 24 -5.50 8.63 9.80
CA GLU A 24 -4.76 7.61 10.52
C GLU A 24 -3.66 6.97 9.68
N VAL A 25 -3.68 7.18 8.38
CA VAL A 25 -2.74 6.55 7.46
C VAL A 25 -1.51 7.45 7.30
N THR A 26 -0.37 6.96 7.77
CA THR A 26 0.91 7.64 7.61
C THR A 26 1.91 6.68 7.00
N VAL A 27 3.05 7.20 6.54
CA VAL A 27 4.08 6.33 5.95
C VAL A 27 4.65 5.35 6.96
N GLU A 28 4.54 5.64 8.24
CA GLU A 28 5.02 4.76 9.31
C GLU A 28 4.00 3.71 9.73
N SER A 29 2.74 3.85 9.29
CA SER A 29 1.69 2.92 9.68
C SER A 29 1.98 1.51 9.17
N SER A 30 1.87 0.53 10.07
CA SER A 30 1.97 -0.87 9.71
C SER A 30 0.59 -1.36 9.28
N PHE A 31 0.52 -2.08 8.18
CA PHE A 31 -0.77 -2.59 7.69
C PHE A 31 -1.44 -3.51 8.71
N GLN A 32 -0.68 -4.38 9.33
CA GLN A 32 -1.24 -5.34 10.26
C GLN A 32 -1.42 -4.78 11.67
N GLU A 33 -0.46 -4.03 12.16
CA GLU A 33 -0.48 -3.53 13.53
C GLU A 33 -1.31 -2.27 13.71
N ASP A 34 -1.14 -1.32 12.80
CA ASP A 34 -1.80 -0.02 12.92
C ASP A 34 -3.13 0.06 12.21
N LEU A 35 -3.27 -0.67 11.12
CA LEU A 35 -4.46 -0.63 10.29
C LEU A 35 -5.31 -1.91 10.39
N ASN A 36 -4.86 -2.87 11.16
CA ASN A 36 -5.57 -4.12 11.42
C ASN A 36 -5.88 -4.95 10.16
N ALA A 37 -5.03 -4.86 9.16
CA ALA A 37 -5.19 -5.66 7.95
C ALA A 37 -4.79 -7.10 8.22
N ASP A 38 -5.61 -8.06 7.81
CA ASP A 38 -5.23 -9.46 7.89
C ASP A 38 -4.60 -9.90 6.57
N SER A 39 -4.26 -11.18 6.47
CA SER A 39 -3.59 -11.71 5.28
C SER A 39 -4.39 -11.53 4.01
N LEU A 40 -5.71 -11.71 4.08
CA LEU A 40 -6.58 -11.52 2.91
C LEU A 40 -6.63 -10.06 2.51
N ASP A 41 -6.71 -9.16 3.48
CA ASP A 41 -6.70 -7.74 3.21
C ASP A 41 -5.42 -7.32 2.51
N LEU A 42 -4.29 -7.88 2.95
CA LEU A 42 -3.00 -7.58 2.34
C LEU A 42 -2.93 -8.07 0.90
N VAL A 43 -3.45 -9.25 0.62
CA VAL A 43 -3.49 -9.78 -0.74
C VAL A 43 -4.32 -8.87 -1.64
N GLU A 44 -5.49 -8.48 -1.18
CA GLU A 44 -6.36 -7.58 -1.94
C GLU A 44 -5.73 -6.22 -2.16
N LEU A 45 -5.06 -5.70 -1.13
CA LEU A 45 -4.36 -4.43 -1.20
C LEU A 45 -3.26 -4.47 -2.26
N ILE A 46 -2.46 -5.53 -2.25
CA ILE A 46 -1.38 -5.70 -3.21
C ILE A 46 -1.94 -5.77 -4.63
N MET A 47 -3.02 -6.52 -4.84
CA MET A 47 -3.64 -6.63 -6.15
C MET A 47 -4.17 -5.28 -6.63
N GLU A 48 -4.79 -4.53 -5.74
CA GLU A 48 -5.29 -3.21 -6.09
C GLU A 48 -4.14 -2.26 -6.46
N MET A 49 -3.03 -2.35 -5.75
CA MET A 49 -1.85 -1.54 -6.07
C MET A 49 -1.29 -1.90 -7.44
N GLU A 50 -1.21 -3.19 -7.76
CA GLU A 50 -0.75 -3.63 -9.07
C GLU A 50 -1.61 -3.05 -10.18
N ASP A 51 -2.91 -3.05 -9.97
CA ASP A 51 -3.87 -2.57 -10.93
C ASP A 51 -3.81 -1.05 -11.08
N ARG A 52 -3.79 -0.36 -9.96
CA ARG A 52 -3.84 1.10 -9.93
C ARG A 52 -2.56 1.74 -10.46
N PHE A 53 -1.41 1.17 -10.11
CA PHE A 53 -0.11 1.71 -10.52
C PHE A 53 0.45 1.02 -11.76
N LYS A 54 -0.20 -0.03 -12.23
CA LYS A 54 0.21 -0.82 -13.40
C LYS A 54 1.61 -1.36 -13.25
N ILE A 55 1.87 -1.96 -12.10
CA ILE A 55 3.15 -2.58 -11.78
C ILE A 55 2.90 -4.02 -11.36
N LYS A 56 3.98 -4.80 -11.29
CA LYS A 56 3.92 -6.17 -10.79
C LYS A 56 4.58 -6.22 -9.42
N ILE A 57 3.91 -6.88 -8.49
CA ILE A 57 4.44 -7.07 -7.14
C ILE A 57 4.50 -8.57 -6.89
N PRO A 58 5.67 -9.21 -7.12
CA PRO A 58 5.82 -10.65 -6.85
C PRO A 58 5.57 -10.94 -5.37
N ASP A 59 5.16 -12.16 -5.07
CA ASP A 59 4.88 -12.57 -3.70
C ASP A 59 6.06 -12.30 -2.77
N GLU A 60 7.28 -12.53 -3.24
CA GLU A 60 8.48 -12.28 -2.44
C GLU A 60 8.59 -10.82 -2.02
N GLU A 61 8.28 -9.92 -2.93
CA GLU A 61 8.34 -8.50 -2.63
C GLU A 61 7.15 -8.06 -1.77
N ALA A 62 5.98 -8.65 -2.02
CA ALA A 62 4.80 -8.36 -1.23
C ALA A 62 5.02 -8.68 0.25
N GLU A 63 5.74 -9.76 0.53
CA GLU A 63 6.04 -10.16 1.90
C GLU A 63 6.91 -9.14 2.64
N LYS A 64 7.69 -8.37 1.90
CA LYS A 64 8.56 -7.35 2.48
C LYS A 64 7.85 -6.04 2.74
N ILE A 65 6.67 -5.87 2.17
CA ILE A 65 5.89 -4.65 2.34
C ILE A 65 5.05 -4.77 3.61
N ALA A 66 5.52 -4.16 4.67
CA ALA A 66 4.85 -4.20 5.97
C ALA A 66 4.26 -2.86 6.37
N THR A 67 4.74 -1.76 5.82
CA THR A 67 4.27 -0.42 6.15
C THR A 67 3.85 0.33 4.89
N VAL A 68 3.09 1.40 5.09
CA VAL A 68 2.66 2.27 3.99
C VAL A 68 3.87 2.83 3.24
N GLY A 69 4.89 3.27 3.98
CA GLY A 69 6.12 3.80 3.37
C GLY A 69 6.83 2.80 2.49
N GLN A 70 6.89 1.54 2.92
CA GLN A 70 7.51 0.49 2.11
C GLN A 70 6.72 0.26 0.83
N ALA A 71 5.39 0.30 0.90
CA ALA A 71 4.56 0.18 -0.29
C ALA A 71 4.80 1.34 -1.25
N VAL A 72 4.86 2.54 -0.72
CA VAL A 72 5.12 3.75 -1.52
C VAL A 72 6.49 3.66 -2.18
N ASP A 73 7.51 3.26 -1.42
CA ASP A 73 8.87 3.13 -1.97
C ASP A 73 8.92 2.10 -3.10
N TYR A 74 8.22 0.98 -2.93
CA TYR A 74 8.16 -0.04 -3.97
C TYR A 74 7.51 0.49 -5.24
N VAL A 75 6.40 1.19 -5.09
CA VAL A 75 5.69 1.80 -6.22
C VAL A 75 6.60 2.77 -6.96
N LEU A 76 7.28 3.64 -6.22
CA LEU A 76 8.16 4.63 -6.84
C LEU A 76 9.33 3.99 -7.57
N ALA A 77 9.86 2.90 -7.04
CA ALA A 77 10.98 2.20 -7.66
C ALA A 77 10.58 1.46 -8.94
N ASN A 78 9.31 1.10 -9.08
CA ASN A 78 8.83 0.26 -10.19
C ASN A 78 7.90 0.97 -11.16
N SER A 79 7.40 2.15 -10.83
CA SER A 79 6.57 2.93 -11.76
C SER A 79 7.54 3.77 -12.59
N GLY A 80 7.70 3.39 -13.80
CA GLY A 80 8.65 3.99 -14.68
C GLY A 80 8.35 5.39 -15.14
#